data_ba4b4b95d74266831e0900f891d300dc
#
_entry.id   ba4b4b95d74266831e0900f891d300dc
#
_cell.length_a   1.000
_cell.length_b   1.000
_cell.length_c   1.000
_cell.angle_alpha   90.00
_cell.angle_beta   90.00
_cell.angle_gamma   90.00
#
_symmetry.space_group_name_H-M   'P 1'
#
loop_
_entity.id
_entity.type
_entity.pdbx_description
1 polymer ?
#
loop_
_entity_poly.entity_id
_entity_poly.type
_entity_poly.pdbx_seq_one_letter_code
_entity_poly.pdbx_strand_id
1 'polypeptide(L)'
;MNQSGASAQDDLLRQAAEALARRDPQSALGLLDQADAMGATHDGTLNRALALRLLGDFHGALMVLDDALAMQPYDFAALLGKASMLEQIGQARSAADVYRNALKIAPPRERCPPVIQSQLDHASGVVRRHAEALRDHMRAGVAALRGKVDAATLDRFDEGLDIYAGLKTAPKQEPLLLDYPRLPAIPFHDRAQFPWLETLEAATPVIKAELEALLAGGMADFAPYIAYPKGAPVNQWGELNHSRKWSSLWLWKDGTRQDAVCERCPQTAALLESLPMCRQDGFAPTAVFSALQPHTHIPAHT
;
A
#
# COMPACT_ATOMS: atom_id res chain seq x y z
N MET A 1 8.20 36.42 35.43
CA MET A 1 9.44 35.74 35.85
C MET A 1 9.52 34.40 35.14
N ASN A 2 10.28 34.25 34.06
CA ASN A 2 10.79 32.93 33.59
C ASN A 2 11.50 32.94 32.22
N GLN A 3 11.83 34.07 31.62
CA GLN A 3 12.61 34.08 30.36
C GLN A 3 14.09 33.76 30.59
N SER A 4 14.67 34.07 31.75
CA SER A 4 16.10 33.76 32.01
C SER A 4 16.37 32.29 32.35
N GLY A 5 15.39 31.56 32.92
CA GLY A 5 15.54 30.15 33.22
C GLY A 5 15.48 29.27 32.00
N ALA A 6 14.57 29.54 31.07
CA ALA A 6 14.44 28.83 29.80
C ALA A 6 15.74 28.98 28.95
N SER A 7 16.31 30.19 28.86
CA SER A 7 17.56 30.44 28.13
C SER A 7 18.74 29.66 28.73
N ALA A 8 18.82 29.49 30.06
CA ALA A 8 19.92 28.77 30.71
C ALA A 8 19.79 27.24 30.47
N GLN A 9 18.57 26.69 30.49
CA GLN A 9 18.33 25.29 30.18
C GLN A 9 18.64 24.98 28.72
N ASP A 10 18.22 25.82 27.77
CA ASP A 10 18.52 25.66 26.35
C ASP A 10 20.03 25.70 26.07
N ASP A 11 20.78 26.53 26.78
CA ASP A 11 22.22 26.57 26.69
C ASP A 11 22.88 25.28 27.20
N LEU A 12 22.42 24.71 28.30
CA LEU A 12 22.90 23.41 28.78
C LEU A 12 22.60 22.28 27.80
N LEU A 13 21.41 22.24 27.24
CA LEU A 13 21.02 21.24 26.23
C LEU A 13 21.89 21.35 24.95
N ARG A 14 22.17 22.56 24.50
CA ARG A 14 23.06 22.82 23.37
C ARG A 14 24.50 22.36 23.66
N GLN A 15 25.03 22.67 24.83
CA GLN A 15 26.37 22.22 25.25
C GLN A 15 26.45 20.69 25.36
N ALA A 16 25.39 20.05 25.87
CA ALA A 16 25.29 18.59 25.93
C ALA A 16 25.30 17.97 24.51
N ALA A 17 24.56 18.54 23.56
CA ALA A 17 24.55 18.10 22.17
C ALA A 17 25.94 18.28 21.51
N GLU A 18 26.65 19.37 21.79
CA GLU A 18 28.01 19.58 21.33
C GLU A 18 29.00 18.57 21.93
N ALA A 19 28.86 18.22 23.20
CA ALA A 19 29.66 17.16 23.84
C ALA A 19 29.41 15.79 23.19
N LEU A 20 28.16 15.45 22.90
CA LEU A 20 27.81 14.23 22.16
C LEU A 20 28.40 14.20 20.76
N ALA A 21 28.39 15.33 20.04
CA ALA A 21 29.00 15.43 18.73
C ALA A 21 30.52 15.18 18.77
N ARG A 22 31.18 15.58 19.86
CA ARG A 22 32.61 15.27 20.13
C ARG A 22 32.87 13.88 20.71
N ARG A 23 31.82 13.05 20.85
CA ARG A 23 31.88 11.72 21.47
C ARG A 23 32.33 11.73 22.95
N ASP A 24 31.93 12.77 23.70
CA ASP A 24 32.12 12.87 25.13
C ASP A 24 30.78 12.71 25.87
N PRO A 25 30.32 11.45 26.03
CA PRO A 25 29.02 11.17 26.66
C PRO A 25 29.01 11.47 28.16
N GLN A 26 30.16 11.42 28.85
CA GLN A 26 30.24 11.69 30.29
C GLN A 26 29.99 13.17 30.59
N SER A 27 30.65 14.06 29.87
CA SER A 27 30.41 15.52 29.97
C SER A 27 28.96 15.85 29.58
N ALA A 28 28.42 15.19 28.54
CA ALA A 28 27.04 15.37 28.13
C ALA A 28 26.05 15.01 29.24
N LEU A 29 26.22 13.87 29.94
CA LEU A 29 25.36 13.46 31.06
C LEU A 29 25.41 14.48 32.20
N GLY A 30 26.59 15.00 32.56
CA GLY A 30 26.68 16.02 33.60
C GLY A 30 25.96 17.34 33.26
N LEU A 31 25.95 17.74 32.01
CA LEU A 31 25.18 18.89 31.51
C LEU A 31 23.68 18.62 31.50
N LEU A 32 23.29 17.41 31.10
CA LEU A 32 21.89 16.97 31.08
C LEU A 32 21.32 16.86 32.51
N ASP A 33 22.11 16.42 33.49
CA ASP A 33 21.69 16.39 34.90
C ASP A 33 21.38 17.81 35.43
N GLN A 34 22.17 18.80 35.02
CA GLN A 34 21.93 20.19 35.35
C GLN A 34 20.67 20.75 34.65
N ALA A 35 20.47 20.39 33.38
CA ALA A 35 19.28 20.80 32.64
C ALA A 35 17.99 20.19 33.22
N ASP A 36 18.04 18.90 33.58
CA ASP A 36 16.88 18.17 34.14
C ASP A 36 16.49 18.68 35.53
N ALA A 37 17.43 19.23 36.30
CA ALA A 37 17.11 19.92 37.57
C ALA A 37 16.21 21.14 37.36
N MET A 38 16.14 21.70 36.16
CA MET A 38 15.24 22.79 35.78
C MET A 38 13.90 22.29 35.23
N GLY A 39 13.84 20.99 34.91
CA GLY A 39 12.69 20.29 34.33
C GLY A 39 13.10 19.40 33.15
N ALA A 40 12.63 18.15 33.13
CA ALA A 40 12.92 17.23 32.04
C ALA A 40 12.30 17.74 30.73
N THR A 41 13.09 17.69 29.65
CA THR A 41 12.64 18.05 28.30
C THR A 41 12.77 16.85 27.38
N HIS A 42 11.96 16.80 26.32
CA HIS A 42 12.02 15.73 25.32
C HIS A 42 13.42 15.64 24.68
N ASP A 43 13.98 16.77 24.24
CA ASP A 43 15.31 16.82 23.62
C ASP A 43 16.42 16.41 24.59
N GLY A 44 16.33 16.82 25.86
CA GLY A 44 17.24 16.38 26.91
C GLY A 44 17.20 14.87 27.12
N THR A 45 16.01 14.29 27.11
CA THR A 45 15.79 12.84 27.25
C THR A 45 16.38 12.09 26.06
N LEU A 46 16.20 12.56 24.83
CA LEU A 46 16.81 11.96 23.63
C LEU A 46 18.36 12.04 23.65
N ASN A 47 18.91 13.17 24.06
CA ASN A 47 20.35 13.35 24.19
C ASN A 47 20.93 12.43 25.30
N ARG A 48 20.20 12.23 26.41
CA ARG A 48 20.56 11.29 27.47
C ARG A 48 20.60 9.85 26.95
N ALA A 49 19.60 9.42 26.20
CA ALA A 49 19.58 8.10 25.58
C ALA A 49 20.79 7.90 24.64
N LEU A 50 21.15 8.93 23.85
CA LEU A 50 22.32 8.87 23.00
C LEU A 50 23.62 8.77 23.81
N ALA A 51 23.76 9.52 24.91
CA ALA A 51 24.91 9.45 25.81
C ALA A 51 25.08 8.06 26.39
N LEU A 52 24.01 7.48 26.95
CA LEU A 52 24.03 6.12 27.52
C LEU A 52 24.39 5.07 26.47
N ARG A 53 23.87 5.19 25.26
CA ARG A 53 24.23 4.33 24.13
C ARG A 53 25.73 4.40 23.83
N LEU A 54 26.31 5.60 23.79
CA LEU A 54 27.75 5.79 23.56
C LEU A 54 28.63 5.18 24.66
N LEU A 55 28.11 5.10 25.88
CA LEU A 55 28.76 4.43 27.02
C LEU A 55 28.56 2.91 27.01
N GLY A 56 27.72 2.38 26.12
CA GLY A 56 27.37 0.95 26.06
C GLY A 56 26.27 0.54 27.05
N ASP A 57 25.69 1.48 27.78
CA ASP A 57 24.52 1.21 28.63
C ASP A 57 23.22 1.20 27.79
N PHE A 58 23.04 0.14 27.04
CA PHE A 58 21.86 -0.04 26.19
C PHE A 58 20.57 -0.18 27.00
N HIS A 59 20.66 -0.74 28.23
CA HIS A 59 19.48 -0.90 29.06
C HIS A 59 18.99 0.42 29.61
N GLY A 60 19.88 1.24 30.17
CA GLY A 60 19.55 2.60 30.59
C GLY A 60 19.06 3.47 29.45
N ALA A 61 19.69 3.35 28.27
CA ALA A 61 19.25 4.08 27.08
C ALA A 61 17.83 3.70 26.63
N LEU A 62 17.44 2.41 26.72
CA LEU A 62 16.08 1.96 26.40
C LEU A 62 15.05 2.52 27.38
N MET A 63 15.34 2.53 28.68
CA MET A 63 14.45 3.12 29.69
C MET A 63 14.19 4.60 29.41
N VAL A 64 15.25 5.34 29.12
CA VAL A 64 15.17 6.76 28.80
C VAL A 64 14.42 7.03 27.49
N LEU A 65 14.55 6.15 26.49
CA LEU A 65 13.75 6.26 25.27
C LEU A 65 12.26 5.95 25.50
N ASP A 66 11.94 5.09 26.46
CA ASP A 66 10.55 4.86 26.86
C ASP A 66 9.96 6.11 27.50
N ASP A 67 10.72 6.83 28.33
CA ASP A 67 10.31 8.11 28.91
C ASP A 67 10.11 9.18 27.79
N ALA A 68 11.03 9.25 26.82
CA ALA A 68 10.90 10.15 25.68
C ALA A 68 9.63 9.85 24.85
N LEU A 69 9.34 8.58 24.59
CA LEU A 69 8.15 8.13 23.88
C LEU A 69 6.86 8.29 24.70
N ALA A 70 6.95 8.30 26.03
CA ALA A 70 5.82 8.66 26.87
C ALA A 70 5.46 10.15 26.74
N MET A 71 6.46 11.03 26.55
CA MET A 71 6.22 12.45 26.27
C MET A 71 5.72 12.66 24.83
N GLN A 72 6.33 11.99 23.85
CA GLN A 72 6.01 12.12 22.42
C GLN A 72 5.92 10.75 21.76
N PRO A 73 4.76 10.08 21.77
CA PRO A 73 4.59 8.70 21.27
C PRO A 73 4.89 8.51 19.78
N TYR A 74 4.83 9.58 18.99
CA TYR A 74 5.07 9.59 17.55
C TYR A 74 6.42 10.21 17.16
N ASP A 75 7.38 10.19 18.06
CA ASP A 75 8.75 10.60 17.73
C ASP A 75 9.45 9.54 16.89
N PHE A 76 9.66 9.87 15.62
CA PHE A 76 10.30 8.98 14.65
C PHE A 76 11.75 8.64 15.02
N ALA A 77 12.52 9.61 15.52
CA ALA A 77 13.93 9.41 15.90
C ALA A 77 14.05 8.52 17.15
N ALA A 78 13.20 8.75 18.15
CA ALA A 78 13.12 7.92 19.35
C ALA A 78 12.77 6.46 19.02
N LEU A 79 11.77 6.24 18.15
CA LEU A 79 11.38 4.90 17.71
C LEU A 79 12.51 4.20 16.95
N LEU A 80 13.17 4.88 15.99
CA LEU A 80 14.32 4.31 15.29
C LEU A 80 15.48 3.98 16.23
N GLY A 81 15.78 4.89 17.16
CA GLY A 81 16.82 4.70 18.16
C GLY A 81 16.52 3.49 19.06
N LYS A 82 15.29 3.39 19.57
CA LYS A 82 14.83 2.26 20.40
C LYS A 82 14.91 0.94 19.65
N ALA A 83 14.41 0.89 18.41
CA ALA A 83 14.46 -0.32 17.59
C ALA A 83 15.89 -0.79 17.34
N SER A 84 16.79 0.13 16.99
CA SER A 84 18.21 -0.16 16.78
C SER A 84 18.89 -0.71 18.03
N MET A 85 18.58 -0.18 19.21
CA MET A 85 19.14 -0.69 20.48
C MET A 85 18.60 -2.08 20.82
N LEU A 86 17.31 -2.31 20.64
CA LEU A 86 16.69 -3.64 20.83
C LEU A 86 17.33 -4.68 19.91
N GLU A 87 17.64 -4.30 18.68
CA GLU A 87 18.34 -5.18 17.73
C GLU A 87 19.75 -5.49 18.22
N GLN A 88 20.51 -4.48 18.68
CA GLN A 88 21.88 -4.66 19.19
C GLN A 88 21.96 -5.58 20.41
N ILE A 89 20.96 -5.57 21.29
CA ILE A 89 20.89 -6.49 22.45
C ILE A 89 20.22 -7.82 22.13
N GLY A 90 19.95 -8.11 20.84
CA GLY A 90 19.41 -9.40 20.38
C GLY A 90 17.90 -9.59 20.57
N GLN A 91 17.16 -8.54 20.94
CA GLN A 91 15.70 -8.60 21.08
C GLN A 91 15.01 -8.40 19.72
N ALA A 92 15.25 -9.32 18.78
CA ALA A 92 14.85 -9.20 17.38
C ALA A 92 13.34 -8.98 17.17
N ARG A 93 12.48 -9.65 17.97
CA ARG A 93 11.02 -9.50 17.88
C ARG A 93 10.60 -8.08 18.27
N SER A 94 11.06 -7.62 19.44
CA SER A 94 10.74 -6.28 19.94
C SER A 94 11.28 -5.19 19.00
N ALA A 95 12.50 -5.41 18.47
CA ALA A 95 13.08 -4.51 17.45
C ALA A 95 12.20 -4.41 16.20
N ALA A 96 11.73 -5.54 15.65
CA ALA A 96 10.86 -5.56 14.47
C ALA A 96 9.52 -4.83 14.73
N ASP A 97 8.94 -5.00 15.92
CA ASP A 97 7.69 -4.32 16.28
C ASP A 97 7.85 -2.81 16.39
N VAL A 98 8.96 -2.33 17.00
CA VAL A 98 9.24 -0.90 17.10
C VAL A 98 9.63 -0.30 15.74
N TYR A 99 10.41 -1.02 14.91
CA TYR A 99 10.69 -0.58 13.53
C TYR A 99 9.42 -0.47 12.71
N ARG A 100 8.47 -1.41 12.86
CA ARG A 100 7.18 -1.33 12.17
C ARG A 100 6.41 -0.06 12.54
N ASN A 101 6.44 0.33 13.81
CA ASN A 101 5.81 1.57 14.27
C ASN A 101 6.53 2.81 13.73
N ALA A 102 7.87 2.82 13.73
CA ALA A 102 8.65 3.90 13.12
C ALA A 102 8.35 4.07 11.63
N LEU A 103 8.26 2.97 10.87
CA LEU A 103 7.96 2.99 9.44
C LEU A 103 6.58 3.56 9.11
N LYS A 104 5.58 3.38 10.01
CA LYS A 104 4.22 3.93 9.80
C LYS A 104 4.17 5.45 9.84
N ILE A 105 5.09 6.08 10.57
CA ILE A 105 5.14 7.53 10.77
C ILE A 105 6.36 8.17 10.10
N ALA A 106 7.11 7.38 9.35
CA ALA A 106 8.30 7.87 8.66
C ALA A 106 7.92 8.99 7.67
N PRO A 107 8.73 10.05 7.58
CA PRO A 107 8.55 11.05 6.55
C PRO A 107 8.74 10.43 5.15
N PRO A 108 8.18 11.05 4.10
CA PRO A 108 8.38 10.60 2.72
C PRO A 108 9.88 10.43 2.41
N ARG A 109 10.24 9.30 1.80
CA ARG A 109 11.63 8.90 1.55
C ARG A 109 12.44 10.01 0.86
N GLU A 110 11.82 10.70 -0.09
CA GLU A 110 12.44 11.76 -0.89
C GLU A 110 12.85 13.00 -0.05
N ARG A 111 12.22 13.14 1.12
CA ARG A 111 12.52 14.22 2.08
C ARG A 111 13.56 13.82 3.13
N CYS A 112 13.98 12.56 3.14
CA CYS A 112 14.93 12.05 4.11
C CYS A 112 16.37 12.21 3.62
N PRO A 113 17.32 12.62 4.49
CA PRO A 113 18.76 12.52 4.21
C PRO A 113 19.19 11.08 3.89
N PRO A 114 20.27 10.85 3.10
CA PRO A 114 20.70 9.50 2.72
C PRO A 114 20.92 8.53 3.89
N VAL A 115 21.40 9.03 5.02
CA VAL A 115 21.60 8.24 6.25
C VAL A 115 20.26 7.70 6.77
N ILE A 116 19.23 8.55 6.80
CA ILE A 116 17.89 8.14 7.24
C ILE A 116 17.27 7.18 6.23
N GLN A 117 17.45 7.40 4.92
CA GLN A 117 16.99 6.45 3.90
C GLN A 117 17.58 5.05 4.11
N SER A 118 18.89 4.96 4.39
CA SER A 118 19.55 3.70 4.70
C SER A 118 18.99 3.03 5.97
N GLN A 119 18.67 3.81 7.00
CA GLN A 119 18.04 3.31 8.21
C GLN A 119 16.61 2.79 7.96
N LEU A 120 15.84 3.46 7.10
CA LEU A 120 14.51 3.01 6.69
C LEU A 120 14.57 1.70 5.89
N ASP A 121 15.57 1.56 4.99
CA ASP A 121 15.79 0.32 4.24
C ASP A 121 16.15 -0.84 5.17
N HIS A 122 17.03 -0.58 6.14
CA HIS A 122 17.39 -1.55 7.16
C HIS A 122 16.16 -1.97 7.99
N ALA A 123 15.41 -1.00 8.52
CA ALA A 123 14.20 -1.21 9.29
C ALA A 123 13.16 -2.06 8.52
N SER A 124 12.93 -1.72 7.25
CA SER A 124 12.04 -2.47 6.36
C SER A 124 12.51 -3.92 6.17
N GLY A 125 13.82 -4.11 6.02
CA GLY A 125 14.43 -5.43 5.92
C GLY A 125 14.25 -6.26 7.19
N VAL A 126 14.43 -5.67 8.37
CA VAL A 126 14.23 -6.35 9.67
C VAL A 126 12.77 -6.76 9.84
N VAL A 127 11.84 -5.84 9.60
CA VAL A 127 10.39 -6.10 9.70
C VAL A 127 9.98 -7.23 8.75
N ARG A 128 10.43 -7.20 7.50
CA ARG A 128 10.12 -8.23 6.50
C ARG A 128 10.66 -9.60 6.92
N ARG A 129 11.94 -9.71 7.29
CA ARG A 129 12.52 -11.00 7.75
C ARG A 129 11.78 -11.56 8.96
N HIS A 130 11.38 -10.71 9.91
CA HIS A 130 10.60 -11.15 11.06
C HIS A 130 9.21 -11.65 10.65
N ALA A 131 8.53 -10.97 9.74
CA ALA A 131 7.23 -11.36 9.20
C ALA A 131 7.31 -12.69 8.43
N GLU A 132 8.34 -12.88 7.60
CA GLU A 132 8.61 -14.13 6.89
C GLU A 132 8.85 -15.29 7.86
N ALA A 133 9.68 -15.09 8.86
CA ALA A 133 9.95 -16.11 9.90
C ALA A 133 8.69 -16.48 10.70
N LEU A 134 7.84 -15.49 11.04
CA LEU A 134 6.56 -15.73 11.71
C LEU A 134 5.63 -16.58 10.85
N ARG A 135 5.43 -16.19 9.57
CA ARG A 135 4.63 -16.96 8.60
C ARG A 135 5.13 -18.40 8.49
N ASP A 136 6.43 -18.59 8.30
CA ASP A 136 7.04 -19.91 8.10
C ASP A 136 6.91 -20.78 9.36
N HIS A 137 7.05 -20.19 10.55
CA HIS A 137 6.78 -20.87 11.82
C HIS A 137 5.32 -21.36 11.90
N MET A 138 4.37 -20.49 11.54
CA MET A 138 2.94 -20.85 11.57
C MET A 138 2.61 -21.93 10.54
N ARG A 139 3.17 -21.83 9.31
CA ARG A 139 3.02 -22.88 8.28
C ARG A 139 3.57 -24.22 8.72
N ALA A 140 4.72 -24.23 9.37
CA ALA A 140 5.32 -25.45 9.94
C ALA A 140 4.42 -26.06 11.02
N GLY A 141 3.82 -25.26 11.89
CA GLY A 141 2.91 -25.72 12.95
C GLY A 141 1.66 -26.45 12.43
N VAL A 142 1.22 -26.16 11.22
CA VAL A 142 0.04 -26.80 10.58
C VAL A 142 0.41 -27.79 9.47
N ALA A 143 1.68 -28.06 9.24
CA ALA A 143 2.13 -28.90 8.13
C ALA A 143 1.48 -30.27 8.07
N ALA A 144 1.28 -30.94 9.22
CA ALA A 144 0.64 -32.25 9.31
C ALA A 144 -0.86 -32.24 8.93
N LEU A 145 -1.51 -31.09 9.00
CA LEU A 145 -2.92 -30.91 8.63
C LEU A 145 -3.08 -30.56 7.14
N ARG A 146 -2.08 -29.95 6.52
CA ARG A 146 -2.13 -29.48 5.12
C ARG A 146 -2.37 -30.61 4.13
N GLY A 147 -1.80 -31.78 4.36
CA GLY A 147 -2.05 -32.97 3.51
C GLY A 147 -3.46 -33.56 3.57
N LYS A 148 -4.32 -33.05 4.46
CA LYS A 148 -5.71 -33.51 4.64
C LYS A 148 -6.75 -32.57 4.03
N VAL A 149 -6.31 -31.48 3.42
CA VAL A 149 -7.15 -30.40 2.91
C VAL A 149 -6.76 -30.15 1.43
N ASP A 150 -7.76 -29.84 0.60
CA ASP A 150 -7.51 -29.52 -0.80
C ASP A 150 -6.73 -28.18 -0.97
N ALA A 151 -6.04 -28.05 -2.12
CA ALA A 151 -5.17 -26.91 -2.37
C ALA A 151 -5.92 -25.57 -2.40
N ALA A 152 -7.15 -25.53 -2.94
CA ALA A 152 -7.94 -24.30 -3.06
C ALA A 152 -8.36 -23.74 -1.68
N THR A 153 -8.67 -24.66 -0.73
CA THR A 153 -8.94 -24.27 0.65
C THR A 153 -7.69 -23.71 1.33
N LEU A 154 -6.51 -24.25 0.98
CA LEU A 154 -5.24 -23.78 1.54
C LEU A 154 -4.82 -22.40 1.06
N ASP A 155 -5.20 -21.98 -0.14
CA ASP A 155 -4.86 -20.65 -0.68
C ASP A 155 -5.38 -19.52 0.22
N ARG A 156 -6.64 -19.61 0.65
CA ARG A 156 -7.21 -18.62 1.57
C ARG A 156 -6.55 -18.63 2.95
N PHE A 157 -6.19 -19.82 3.43
CA PHE A 157 -5.47 -19.96 4.69
C PHE A 157 -4.06 -19.34 4.60
N ASP A 158 -3.32 -19.64 3.54
CA ASP A 158 -1.98 -19.09 3.30
C ASP A 158 -2.02 -17.58 3.13
N GLU A 159 -3.00 -17.04 2.41
CA GLU A 159 -3.22 -15.59 2.32
C GLU A 159 -3.51 -14.97 3.69
N GLY A 160 -4.34 -15.62 4.50
CA GLY A 160 -4.62 -15.20 5.87
C GLY A 160 -3.38 -15.16 6.74
N LEU A 161 -2.46 -16.12 6.61
CA LEU A 161 -1.17 -16.12 7.30
C LEU A 161 -0.26 -14.98 6.83
N ASP A 162 -0.21 -14.70 5.53
CA ASP A 162 0.58 -13.60 4.97
C ASP A 162 0.05 -12.23 5.47
N ILE A 163 -1.27 -12.06 5.54
CA ILE A 163 -1.92 -10.86 6.09
C ILE A 163 -1.61 -10.73 7.58
N TYR A 164 -1.78 -11.81 8.36
CA TYR A 164 -1.51 -11.82 9.80
C TYR A 164 -0.05 -11.49 10.10
N ALA A 165 0.88 -12.04 9.35
CA ALA A 165 2.31 -11.76 9.48
C ALA A 165 2.70 -10.33 9.03
N GLY A 166 1.84 -9.64 8.29
CA GLY A 166 2.09 -8.29 7.76
C GLY A 166 2.88 -8.29 6.45
N LEU A 167 2.90 -9.41 5.72
CA LEU A 167 3.51 -9.56 4.40
C LEU A 167 2.56 -9.13 3.28
N LYS A 168 1.26 -9.17 3.55
CA LYS A 168 0.20 -8.81 2.62
C LYS A 168 -0.81 -7.88 3.30
N THR A 169 -1.40 -7.00 2.55
CA THR A 169 -2.50 -6.15 3.02
C THR A 169 -3.83 -6.82 2.68
N ALA A 170 -4.76 -6.86 3.63
CA ALA A 170 -6.11 -7.35 3.35
C ALA A 170 -6.77 -6.46 2.27
N PRO A 171 -7.38 -7.06 1.23
CA PRO A 171 -8.11 -6.29 0.23
C PRO A 171 -9.22 -5.45 0.87
N LYS A 172 -9.36 -4.22 0.41
CA LYS A 172 -10.44 -3.31 0.80
C LYS A 172 -11.19 -2.88 -0.44
N GLN A 173 -12.48 -2.65 -0.30
CA GLN A 173 -13.24 -1.93 -1.31
C GLN A 173 -12.96 -0.43 -1.16
N GLU A 174 -12.54 0.20 -2.24
CA GLU A 174 -12.30 1.64 -2.28
C GLU A 174 -12.93 2.21 -3.56
N PRO A 175 -14.27 2.14 -3.70
CA PRO A 175 -14.97 2.61 -4.88
C PRO A 175 -14.91 4.13 -4.97
N LEU A 176 -14.86 4.66 -6.21
CA LEU A 176 -14.81 6.10 -6.44
C LEU A 176 -16.16 6.79 -6.18
N LEU A 177 -17.28 6.14 -6.52
CA LEU A 177 -18.61 6.77 -6.54
C LEU A 177 -19.62 6.15 -5.57
N LEU A 178 -19.64 4.83 -5.46
CA LEU A 178 -20.67 4.12 -4.70
C LEU A 178 -20.05 3.04 -3.83
N ASP A 179 -20.10 3.23 -2.53
CA ASP A 179 -19.76 2.20 -1.56
C ASP A 179 -20.99 1.32 -1.31
N TYR A 180 -20.96 0.08 -1.80
CA TYR A 180 -22.07 -0.85 -1.62
C TYR A 180 -21.84 -1.70 -0.36
N PRO A 181 -22.61 -1.49 0.72
CA PRO A 181 -22.37 -2.13 2.00
C PRO A 181 -22.43 -3.66 1.92
N ARG A 182 -21.51 -4.33 2.61
CA ARG A 182 -21.45 -5.79 2.76
C ARG A 182 -21.10 -6.56 1.49
N LEU A 183 -20.64 -5.89 0.44
CA LEU A 183 -20.06 -6.58 -0.71
C LEU A 183 -18.70 -7.15 -0.31
N PRO A 184 -18.41 -8.45 -0.56
CA PRO A 184 -17.10 -9.02 -0.22
C PRO A 184 -15.96 -8.36 -1.00
N ALA A 185 -14.88 -7.99 -0.32
CA ALA A 185 -13.67 -7.45 -0.95
C ALA A 185 -12.80 -8.61 -1.48
N ILE A 186 -13.27 -9.29 -2.52
CA ILE A 186 -12.60 -10.43 -3.15
C ILE A 186 -12.00 -9.96 -4.48
N PRO A 187 -10.65 -9.86 -4.61
CA PRO A 187 -10.01 -9.42 -5.85
C PRO A 187 -10.25 -10.36 -7.04
N PHE A 188 -10.31 -11.66 -6.79
CA PHE A 188 -10.54 -12.68 -7.80
C PHE A 188 -11.58 -13.68 -7.29
N HIS A 189 -12.70 -13.76 -7.98
CA HIS A 189 -13.76 -14.70 -7.65
C HIS A 189 -13.41 -16.13 -8.08
N ASP A 190 -13.92 -17.13 -7.35
CA ASP A 190 -13.80 -18.53 -7.73
C ASP A 190 -14.61 -18.81 -9.00
N ARG A 191 -14.00 -19.47 -9.99
CA ARG A 191 -14.62 -19.89 -11.26
C ARG A 191 -15.90 -20.71 -11.05
N ALA A 192 -15.93 -21.55 -9.99
CA ALA A 192 -17.09 -22.38 -9.68
C ALA A 192 -18.36 -21.57 -9.42
N GLN A 193 -18.25 -20.28 -9.07
CA GLN A 193 -19.39 -19.37 -8.90
C GLN A 193 -20.02 -18.93 -10.22
N PHE A 194 -19.35 -19.16 -11.35
CA PHE A 194 -19.76 -18.68 -12.68
C PHE A 194 -19.85 -19.84 -13.68
N PRO A 195 -20.88 -20.70 -13.62
CA PRO A 195 -20.98 -21.89 -14.48
C PRO A 195 -21.08 -21.56 -15.98
N TRP A 196 -21.38 -20.32 -16.33
CA TRP A 196 -21.45 -19.83 -17.72
C TRP A 196 -20.08 -19.46 -18.31
N LEU A 197 -19.00 -19.41 -17.52
CA LEU A 197 -17.66 -19.03 -17.99
C LEU A 197 -17.13 -19.95 -19.07
N GLU A 198 -17.33 -21.26 -18.95
CA GLU A 198 -16.86 -22.22 -19.94
C GLU A 198 -17.48 -21.96 -21.33
N THR A 199 -18.77 -21.63 -21.38
CA THR A 199 -19.47 -21.25 -22.61
C THR A 199 -18.90 -19.98 -23.22
N LEU A 200 -18.67 -18.96 -22.39
CA LEU A 200 -18.11 -17.69 -22.82
C LEU A 200 -16.68 -17.86 -23.37
N GLU A 201 -15.84 -18.59 -22.67
CA GLU A 201 -14.45 -18.83 -23.07
C GLU A 201 -14.35 -19.68 -24.35
N ALA A 202 -15.19 -20.70 -24.49
CA ALA A 202 -15.26 -21.53 -25.70
C ALA A 202 -15.66 -20.71 -26.95
N ALA A 203 -16.41 -19.63 -26.78
CA ALA A 203 -16.81 -18.76 -27.86
C ALA A 203 -15.74 -17.71 -28.27
N THR A 204 -14.59 -17.66 -27.59
CA THR A 204 -13.50 -16.72 -27.91
C THR A 204 -13.10 -16.71 -29.39
N PRO A 205 -12.95 -17.85 -30.09
CA PRO A 205 -12.60 -17.85 -31.53
C PRO A 205 -13.67 -17.16 -32.40
N VAL A 206 -14.94 -17.33 -32.07
CA VAL A 206 -16.06 -16.73 -32.80
C VAL A 206 -16.10 -15.22 -32.57
N ILE A 207 -16.01 -14.78 -31.30
CA ILE A 207 -15.97 -13.38 -30.91
C ILE A 207 -14.80 -12.69 -31.61
N LYS A 208 -13.63 -13.34 -31.62
CA LYS A 208 -12.43 -12.82 -32.30
C LYS A 208 -12.65 -12.67 -33.80
N ALA A 209 -13.22 -13.66 -34.48
CA ALA A 209 -13.47 -13.61 -35.91
C ALA A 209 -14.43 -12.48 -36.31
N GLU A 210 -15.51 -12.28 -35.52
CA GLU A 210 -16.44 -11.16 -35.75
C GLU A 210 -15.78 -9.81 -35.50
N LEU A 211 -14.94 -9.68 -34.46
CA LEU A 211 -14.16 -8.47 -34.22
C LEU A 211 -13.15 -8.21 -35.36
N GLU A 212 -12.44 -9.21 -35.83
CA GLU A 212 -11.50 -9.08 -36.96
C GLU A 212 -12.19 -8.65 -38.24
N ALA A 213 -13.41 -9.15 -38.50
CA ALA A 213 -14.22 -8.70 -39.61
C ALA A 213 -14.65 -7.23 -39.50
N LEU A 214 -14.97 -6.78 -38.29
CA LEU A 214 -15.25 -5.34 -38.03
C LEU A 214 -14.02 -4.48 -38.29
N LEU A 215 -12.85 -4.91 -37.82
CA LEU A 215 -11.60 -4.17 -37.96
C LEU A 215 -11.11 -4.13 -39.42
N ALA A 216 -11.40 -5.16 -40.24
CA ALA A 216 -11.09 -5.19 -41.67
C ALA A 216 -11.79 -4.08 -42.45
N GLY A 217 -12.96 -3.64 -42.02
CA GLY A 217 -13.68 -2.48 -42.53
C GLY A 217 -13.11 -1.13 -42.10
N GLY A 218 -12.04 -1.13 -41.33
CA GLY A 218 -11.43 0.05 -40.69
C GLY A 218 -12.09 0.40 -39.37
N MET A 219 -11.44 1.26 -38.62
CA MET A 219 -11.92 1.68 -37.28
C MET A 219 -12.89 2.87 -37.31
N ALA A 220 -13.59 3.10 -38.45
CA ALA A 220 -14.46 4.28 -38.61
C ALA A 220 -15.58 4.32 -37.55
N ASP A 221 -16.15 3.15 -37.24
CA ASP A 221 -17.25 3.00 -36.28
C ASP A 221 -16.81 2.99 -34.82
N PHE A 222 -15.51 2.86 -34.55
CA PHE A 222 -14.98 2.94 -33.20
C PHE A 222 -14.89 4.42 -32.77
N ALA A 223 -15.54 4.76 -31.69
CA ALA A 223 -15.47 6.09 -31.09
C ALA A 223 -14.35 6.16 -30.03
N PRO A 224 -13.75 7.33 -29.78
CA PRO A 224 -12.86 7.53 -28.65
C PRO A 224 -13.53 7.05 -27.36
N TYR A 225 -12.79 6.25 -26.56
CA TYR A 225 -13.33 5.73 -25.29
C TYR A 225 -13.53 6.85 -24.28
N ILE A 226 -12.60 7.80 -24.23
CA ILE A 226 -12.67 9.00 -23.41
C ILE A 226 -13.08 10.18 -24.29
N ALA A 227 -14.20 10.81 -23.96
CA ALA A 227 -14.76 11.95 -24.71
C ALA A 227 -15.45 12.92 -23.76
N TYR A 228 -14.66 13.65 -22.98
CA TYR A 228 -15.19 14.67 -22.07
C TYR A 228 -15.79 15.85 -22.86
N PRO A 229 -16.89 16.42 -22.38
CA PRO A 229 -17.45 17.62 -22.96
C PRO A 229 -16.44 18.79 -22.98
N LYS A 230 -16.56 19.68 -23.94
CA LYS A 230 -15.70 20.86 -24.02
C LYS A 230 -15.81 21.71 -22.77
N GLY A 231 -14.64 21.97 -22.11
CA GLY A 231 -14.56 22.73 -20.86
C GLY A 231 -14.62 21.89 -19.59
N ALA A 232 -14.85 20.58 -19.68
CA ALA A 232 -14.76 19.68 -18.53
C ALA A 232 -13.29 19.43 -18.15
N PRO A 233 -12.97 19.25 -16.83
CA PRO A 233 -11.66 18.84 -16.38
C PRO A 233 -11.29 17.46 -16.94
N VAL A 234 -10.12 17.33 -17.56
CA VAL A 234 -9.71 16.09 -18.23
C VAL A 234 -8.75 15.23 -17.37
N ASN A 235 -8.12 15.82 -16.37
CA ASN A 235 -7.19 15.14 -15.42
C ASN A 235 -6.12 14.30 -16.14
N GLN A 236 -5.90 13.05 -15.65
CA GLN A 236 -4.96 12.09 -16.24
C GLN A 236 -5.33 11.61 -17.65
N TRP A 237 -6.54 11.88 -18.13
CA TRP A 237 -7.07 11.42 -19.41
C TRP A 237 -6.68 12.30 -20.59
N GLY A 238 -5.90 13.38 -20.38
CA GLY A 238 -5.60 14.40 -21.39
C GLY A 238 -5.12 13.86 -22.74
N GLU A 239 -4.24 12.86 -22.74
CA GLU A 239 -3.70 12.25 -23.97
C GLU A 239 -4.70 11.36 -24.70
N LEU A 240 -5.70 10.83 -23.98
CA LEU A 240 -6.71 9.90 -24.52
C LEU A 240 -8.05 10.59 -24.80
N ASN A 241 -8.25 11.81 -24.31
CA ASN A 241 -9.49 12.54 -24.51
C ASN A 241 -9.69 12.90 -25.98
N HIS A 242 -10.82 12.45 -26.55
CA HIS A 242 -11.13 12.53 -27.98
C HIS A 242 -10.09 11.89 -28.91
N SER A 243 -9.25 10.98 -28.37
CA SER A 243 -8.21 10.31 -29.12
C SER A 243 -8.66 8.91 -29.56
N ARG A 244 -8.34 8.55 -30.81
CA ARG A 244 -8.59 7.20 -31.32
C ARG A 244 -7.51 6.18 -30.89
N LYS A 245 -6.53 6.60 -30.11
CA LYS A 245 -5.53 5.68 -29.52
C LYS A 245 -6.17 4.66 -28.59
N TRP A 246 -7.26 5.03 -27.93
CA TRP A 246 -8.14 4.15 -27.18
C TRP A 246 -9.57 4.37 -27.66
N SER A 247 -10.14 3.37 -28.29
CA SER A 247 -11.43 3.44 -28.96
C SER A 247 -12.35 2.31 -28.54
N SER A 248 -13.64 2.51 -28.68
CA SER A 248 -14.68 1.58 -28.29
C SER A 248 -15.74 1.40 -29.37
N LEU A 249 -16.26 0.18 -29.50
CA LEU A 249 -17.44 -0.14 -30.28
C LEU A 249 -18.41 -0.91 -29.38
N TRP A 250 -19.54 -0.32 -29.09
CA TRP A 250 -20.51 -0.82 -28.12
C TRP A 250 -21.51 -1.78 -28.73
N LEU A 251 -21.69 -2.96 -28.14
CA LEU A 251 -22.80 -3.89 -28.43
C LEU A 251 -23.99 -3.56 -27.52
N TRP A 252 -23.73 -3.28 -26.25
CA TRP A 252 -24.68 -2.67 -25.31
C TRP A 252 -24.05 -1.47 -24.65
N LYS A 253 -24.82 -0.41 -24.54
CA LYS A 253 -24.39 0.81 -23.85
C LYS A 253 -25.53 1.27 -22.92
N ASP A 254 -25.22 1.40 -21.65
CA ASP A 254 -26.13 1.91 -20.62
C ASP A 254 -27.50 1.23 -20.66
N GLY A 255 -27.50 -0.10 -20.76
CA GLY A 255 -28.70 -0.93 -20.83
C GLY A 255 -29.31 -1.07 -22.22
N THR A 256 -28.87 -0.30 -23.20
CA THR A 256 -29.45 -0.26 -24.55
C THR A 256 -28.61 -1.06 -25.53
N ARG A 257 -29.25 -2.01 -26.22
CA ARG A 257 -28.65 -2.78 -27.33
C ARG A 257 -28.38 -1.87 -28.52
N GLN A 258 -27.20 -2.01 -29.08
CA GLN A 258 -26.80 -1.26 -30.29
C GLN A 258 -27.02 -2.14 -31.54
N ASP A 259 -28.23 -2.14 -32.10
CA ASP A 259 -28.66 -3.07 -33.13
C ASP A 259 -27.75 -3.09 -34.35
N ALA A 260 -27.33 -1.95 -34.85
CA ALA A 260 -26.45 -1.85 -36.01
C ALA A 260 -25.08 -2.53 -35.80
N VAL A 261 -24.57 -2.61 -34.56
CA VAL A 261 -23.33 -3.34 -34.21
C VAL A 261 -23.63 -4.81 -33.99
N CYS A 262 -24.70 -5.13 -33.27
CA CYS A 262 -25.11 -6.52 -32.97
C CYS A 262 -25.46 -7.30 -34.25
N GLU A 263 -26.02 -6.68 -35.27
CA GLU A 263 -26.30 -7.29 -36.59
C GLU A 263 -25.00 -7.68 -37.33
N ARG A 264 -23.89 -6.97 -37.09
CA ARG A 264 -22.57 -7.27 -37.65
C ARG A 264 -21.80 -8.28 -36.84
N CYS A 265 -22.19 -8.52 -35.57
CA CYS A 265 -21.61 -9.52 -34.65
C CYS A 265 -22.71 -10.43 -34.09
N PRO A 266 -23.48 -11.15 -34.93
CA PRO A 266 -24.67 -11.84 -34.49
C PRO A 266 -24.40 -12.96 -33.51
N GLN A 267 -23.28 -13.65 -33.62
CA GLN A 267 -22.92 -14.75 -32.70
C GLN A 267 -22.48 -14.23 -31.35
N THR A 268 -21.68 -13.16 -31.32
CA THR A 268 -21.29 -12.47 -30.09
C THR A 268 -22.51 -11.88 -29.39
N ALA A 269 -23.42 -11.26 -30.15
CA ALA A 269 -24.65 -10.69 -29.60
C ALA A 269 -25.53 -11.79 -28.98
N ALA A 270 -25.79 -12.89 -29.68
CA ALA A 270 -26.58 -14.03 -29.19
C ALA A 270 -25.95 -14.66 -27.94
N LEU A 271 -24.64 -14.81 -27.91
CA LEU A 271 -23.92 -15.29 -26.72
C LEU A 271 -24.16 -14.37 -25.52
N LEU A 272 -23.95 -13.07 -25.68
CA LEU A 272 -24.13 -12.09 -24.60
C LEU A 272 -25.58 -12.09 -24.09
N GLU A 273 -26.57 -12.24 -24.97
CA GLU A 273 -27.98 -12.36 -24.59
C GLU A 273 -28.29 -13.61 -23.74
N SER A 274 -27.52 -14.68 -23.93
CA SER A 274 -27.65 -15.93 -23.17
C SER A 274 -27.02 -15.88 -21.78
N LEU A 275 -26.15 -14.90 -21.50
CA LEU A 275 -25.46 -14.77 -20.22
C LEU A 275 -26.35 -14.08 -19.17
N PRO A 276 -26.14 -14.37 -17.88
CA PRO A 276 -26.86 -13.73 -16.77
C PRO A 276 -26.36 -12.30 -16.54
N MET A 277 -26.48 -11.43 -17.53
CA MET A 277 -26.07 -10.02 -17.39
C MET A 277 -27.04 -9.26 -16.50
N CYS A 278 -26.53 -8.36 -15.68
CA CYS A 278 -27.33 -7.39 -14.94
C CYS A 278 -28.15 -6.56 -15.93
N ARG A 279 -29.45 -6.36 -15.65
CA ARG A 279 -30.33 -5.53 -16.48
C ARG A 279 -30.94 -4.43 -15.62
N GLN A 280 -30.57 -3.20 -15.93
CA GLN A 280 -31.06 -2.01 -15.26
C GLN A 280 -31.14 -0.88 -16.30
N ASP A 281 -32.33 -0.39 -16.54
CA ASP A 281 -32.58 0.66 -17.54
C ASP A 281 -31.71 1.88 -17.32
N GLY A 282 -31.08 2.36 -18.39
CA GLY A 282 -30.19 3.49 -18.35
C GLY A 282 -28.83 3.26 -17.71
N PHE A 283 -28.50 2.02 -17.29
CA PHE A 283 -27.25 1.71 -16.61
C PHE A 283 -26.59 0.40 -17.10
N ALA A 284 -27.35 -0.70 -17.20
CA ALA A 284 -26.81 -2.03 -17.49
C ALA A 284 -27.76 -2.87 -18.37
N PRO A 285 -27.25 -3.77 -19.21
CA PRO A 285 -25.85 -4.17 -19.35
C PRO A 285 -25.01 -3.20 -20.19
N THR A 286 -23.70 -3.34 -20.05
CA THR A 286 -22.72 -2.71 -20.92
C THR A 286 -21.80 -3.78 -21.50
N ALA A 287 -21.65 -3.83 -22.84
CA ALA A 287 -20.74 -4.74 -23.53
C ALA A 287 -20.06 -4.00 -24.67
N VAL A 288 -18.75 -4.09 -24.77
CA VAL A 288 -17.95 -3.25 -25.65
C VAL A 288 -16.72 -3.99 -26.17
N PHE A 289 -16.39 -3.78 -27.44
CA PHE A 289 -15.06 -4.02 -27.95
C PHE A 289 -14.19 -2.79 -27.67
N SER A 290 -13.13 -3.00 -26.91
CA SER A 290 -12.15 -1.96 -26.56
C SER A 290 -10.87 -2.20 -27.32
N ALA A 291 -10.45 -1.20 -28.10
CA ALA A 291 -9.25 -1.25 -28.95
C ALA A 291 -8.23 -0.21 -28.49
N LEU A 292 -7.09 -0.69 -28.02
CA LEU A 292 -5.95 0.13 -27.63
C LEU A 292 -4.84 0.01 -28.67
N GLN A 293 -4.38 1.14 -29.23
CA GLN A 293 -3.29 1.13 -30.18
C GLN A 293 -1.94 0.81 -29.53
N PRO A 294 -0.98 0.22 -30.27
CA PRO A 294 0.37 -0.01 -29.77
C PRO A 294 0.99 1.27 -29.19
N HIS A 295 1.82 1.11 -28.17
CA HIS A 295 2.51 2.21 -27.45
C HIS A 295 1.58 3.23 -26.79
N THR A 296 0.34 2.84 -26.51
CA THR A 296 -0.62 3.68 -25.78
C THR A 296 -0.70 3.20 -24.33
N HIS A 297 -0.66 4.14 -23.40
CA HIS A 297 -0.79 3.87 -21.97
C HIS A 297 -2.14 4.38 -21.46
N ILE A 298 -2.90 3.50 -20.80
CA ILE A 298 -4.07 3.87 -20.01
C ILE A 298 -3.59 4.22 -18.60
N PRO A 299 -3.76 5.46 -18.12
CA PRO A 299 -3.30 5.84 -16.77
C PRO A 299 -4.05 5.06 -15.70
N ALA A 300 -3.46 4.97 -14.50
CA ALA A 300 -4.11 4.34 -13.35
C ALA A 300 -5.47 5.01 -13.06
N HIS A 301 -6.50 4.19 -12.86
CA HIS A 301 -7.89 4.65 -12.66
C HIS A 301 -8.68 3.63 -11.84
N THR A 302 -9.79 4.06 -11.28
CA THR A 302 -10.75 3.25 -10.51
C THR A 302 -12.11 3.30 -11.19
#